data_19d0f81780b6d38e73198e58eafdcfa5
#
_entry.id   19d0f81780b6d38e73198e58eafdcfa5
#
_cell.length_a   1.000
_cell.length_b   1.000
_cell.length_c   1.000
_cell.angle_alpha   90.00
_cell.angle_beta   90.00
_cell.angle_gamma   90.00
#
_symmetry.space_group_name_H-M   'P 1'
#
loop_
_entity.id
_entity.type
_entity.pdbx_description
1 polymer ?
#
loop_
_entity_poly.entity_id
_entity_poly.type
_entity_poly.pdbx_seq_one_letter_code
_entity_poly.pdbx_strand_id
1 'polypeptide(L)'
;GRQGEVTKTVRTVMASVADIRTYVYGATYDSWNRVQTMTYPDGEVVTYHYNAAGQVESMTSNKQGRQSVIVDRIGYDKEGHTVYTKLGNGTETTYTYDKQRERLQVMNLTADGQTVMENRYQYDAVDNILGITNAANPASLTKLNKAKLGGKSSHTYEYDELNRLVHANGKAKSASYDMVMSFGRMSEPLTKVQKVDSTTTAKSYNFAY
;
A
#
# COMPACT_ATOMS: atom_id res chain seq x y z
N GLY A 1 24.84 -11.30 14.02
CA GLY A 1 24.48 -12.34 14.99
C GLY A 1 25.29 -13.62 14.77
N ARG A 2 25.01 -14.65 15.52
CA ARG A 2 25.76 -15.91 15.48
C ARG A 2 25.54 -16.72 14.21
N GLN A 3 24.43 -16.50 13.51
CA GLN A 3 24.07 -17.20 12.27
C GLN A 3 24.22 -16.31 11.03
N GLY A 4 24.89 -15.15 11.16
CA GLY A 4 25.11 -14.20 10.08
C GLY A 4 24.02 -13.12 9.95
N GLU A 5 23.01 -13.14 10.80
CA GLU A 5 21.92 -12.15 10.80
C GLU A 5 22.43 -10.75 11.17
N VAL A 6 21.79 -9.71 10.55
CA VAL A 6 22.14 -8.30 10.78
C VAL A 6 21.44 -7.80 12.04
N THR A 7 22.16 -7.68 13.14
CA THR A 7 21.62 -7.22 14.44
C THR A 7 21.69 -5.71 14.63
N LYS A 8 22.48 -5.01 13.80
CA LYS A 8 22.64 -3.55 13.87
C LYS A 8 22.92 -2.97 12.48
N THR A 9 22.20 -1.93 12.12
CA THR A 9 22.43 -1.13 10.92
C THR A 9 22.66 0.31 11.31
N VAL A 10 23.71 0.93 10.79
CA VAL A 10 24.03 2.34 11.00
C VAL A 10 23.93 3.05 9.65
N ARG A 11 23.12 4.12 9.58
CA ARG A 11 22.99 4.96 8.40
C ARG A 11 23.41 6.39 8.77
N THR A 12 24.37 6.91 8.06
CA THR A 12 24.82 8.29 8.20
C THR A 12 24.40 9.08 6.96
N VAL A 13 23.72 10.19 7.15
CA VAL A 13 23.24 11.07 6.08
C VAL A 13 23.81 12.46 6.32
N MET A 14 24.41 13.02 5.29
CA MET A 14 24.81 14.42 5.26
C MET A 14 23.61 15.25 4.79
N ALA A 15 22.94 15.93 5.72
CA ALA A 15 21.79 16.80 5.42
C ALA A 15 22.23 18.16 4.89
N SER A 16 23.44 18.63 5.29
CA SER A 16 24.17 19.76 4.72
C SER A 16 25.66 19.60 5.00
N VAL A 17 26.51 20.47 4.48
CA VAL A 17 27.98 20.44 4.69
C VAL A 17 28.36 20.47 6.20
N ALA A 18 27.47 20.98 7.04
CA ALA A 18 27.68 21.09 8.50
C ALA A 18 26.76 20.20 9.34
N ASP A 19 25.81 19.44 8.74
CA ASP A 19 24.83 18.63 9.46
C ASP A 19 24.91 17.17 9.02
N ILE A 20 25.63 16.39 9.81
CA ILE A 20 25.75 14.92 9.63
C ILE A 20 24.85 14.25 10.67
N ARG A 21 23.88 13.47 10.22
CA ARG A 21 22.94 12.73 11.09
C ARG A 21 23.17 11.24 10.97
N THR A 22 23.30 10.57 12.12
CA THR A 22 23.47 9.13 12.19
C THR A 22 22.24 8.48 12.80
N TYR A 23 21.70 7.51 12.11
CA TYR A 23 20.54 6.72 12.51
C TYR A 23 20.99 5.28 12.79
N VAL A 24 20.68 4.77 13.97
CA VAL A 24 21.03 3.41 14.39
C VAL A 24 19.77 2.59 14.51
N TYR A 25 19.72 1.46 13.83
CA TYR A 25 18.65 0.46 13.93
C TYR A 25 19.22 -0.80 14.55
N GLY A 26 18.44 -1.42 15.45
CA GLY A 26 18.77 -2.72 16.04
C GLY A 26 17.75 -3.77 15.62
N ALA A 27 18.15 -5.04 15.58
CA ALA A 27 17.25 -6.16 15.39
C ALA A 27 17.62 -7.33 16.28
N THR A 28 16.62 -8.03 16.80
CA THR A 28 16.78 -9.35 17.43
C THR A 28 16.02 -10.40 16.64
N TYR A 29 16.42 -11.63 16.78
CA TYR A 29 15.85 -12.76 16.04
C TYR A 29 15.43 -13.86 16.99
N ASP A 30 14.39 -14.58 16.62
CA ASP A 30 13.97 -15.80 17.34
C ASP A 30 14.84 -17.00 16.97
N SER A 31 14.56 -18.16 17.56
CA SER A 31 15.31 -19.41 17.31
C SER A 31 15.17 -19.94 15.87
N TRP A 32 14.21 -19.42 15.10
CA TRP A 32 13.98 -19.77 13.69
C TRP A 32 14.55 -18.72 12.73
N ASN A 33 15.39 -17.82 13.26
CA ASN A 33 16.03 -16.73 12.53
C ASN A 33 15.05 -15.74 11.89
N ARG A 34 13.87 -15.58 12.49
CA ARG A 34 12.91 -14.55 12.09
C ARG A 34 13.11 -13.31 12.98
N VAL A 35 12.87 -12.12 12.42
CA VAL A 35 12.97 -10.87 13.18
C VAL A 35 11.99 -10.89 14.36
N GLN A 36 12.47 -10.90 15.58
CA GLN A 36 11.64 -10.83 16.78
C GLN A 36 11.38 -9.40 17.21
N THR A 37 12.40 -8.57 17.24
CA THR A 37 12.24 -7.14 17.54
C THR A 37 13.03 -6.28 16.56
N MET A 38 12.55 -5.06 16.34
CA MET A 38 13.27 -4.01 15.63
C MET A 38 13.30 -2.75 16.51
N THR A 39 14.50 -2.22 16.77
CA THR A 39 14.70 -0.98 17.50
C THR A 39 14.97 0.14 16.50
N TYR A 40 14.19 1.20 16.57
CA TYR A 40 14.32 2.39 15.73
C TYR A 40 15.23 3.44 16.38
N PRO A 41 15.75 4.44 15.59
CA PRO A 41 16.69 5.45 16.09
C PRO A 41 16.14 6.33 17.23
N ASP A 42 14.83 6.47 17.34
CA ASP A 42 14.15 7.23 18.39
C ASP A 42 13.85 6.40 19.67
N GLY A 43 14.40 5.16 19.72
CA GLY A 43 14.25 4.24 20.84
C GLY A 43 12.94 3.44 20.84
N GLU A 44 12.10 3.58 19.81
CA GLU A 44 10.92 2.71 19.68
C GLU A 44 11.34 1.27 19.38
N VAL A 45 10.74 0.30 20.09
CA VAL A 45 10.94 -1.13 19.89
C VAL A 45 9.66 -1.75 19.38
N VAL A 46 9.69 -2.26 18.15
CA VAL A 46 8.59 -3.02 17.56
C VAL A 46 8.86 -4.51 17.74
N THR A 47 7.87 -5.24 18.26
CA THR A 47 7.90 -6.69 18.46
C THR A 47 6.96 -7.37 17.49
N TYR A 48 7.46 -8.39 16.80
CA TYR A 48 6.71 -9.22 15.86
C TYR A 48 6.31 -10.52 16.52
N HIS A 49 5.03 -10.89 16.40
CA HIS A 49 4.48 -12.16 16.85
C HIS A 49 4.12 -13.00 15.64
N TYR A 50 4.41 -14.29 15.69
CA TYR A 50 4.23 -15.21 14.58
C TYR A 50 3.24 -16.31 14.93
N ASN A 51 2.41 -16.70 13.95
CA ASN A 51 1.55 -17.87 14.07
C ASN A 51 2.36 -19.19 13.91
N ALA A 52 1.68 -20.31 14.08
CA ALA A 52 2.31 -21.64 13.97
C ALA A 52 2.89 -21.93 12.56
N ALA A 53 2.39 -21.27 11.52
CA ALA A 53 2.92 -21.37 10.15
C ALA A 53 4.14 -20.47 9.90
N GLY A 54 4.56 -19.66 10.88
CA GLY A 54 5.70 -18.76 10.76
C GLY A 54 5.40 -17.41 10.10
N GLN A 55 4.13 -17.08 9.89
CA GLN A 55 3.68 -15.80 9.35
C GLN A 55 3.44 -14.81 10.49
N VAL A 56 3.65 -13.51 10.24
CA VAL A 56 3.38 -12.46 11.23
C VAL A 56 1.89 -12.43 11.55
N GLU A 57 1.54 -12.62 12.81
CA GLU A 57 0.14 -12.62 13.28
C GLU A 57 -0.25 -11.27 13.91
N SER A 58 0.67 -10.65 14.65
CA SER A 58 0.45 -9.35 15.28
C SER A 58 1.76 -8.59 15.49
N MET A 59 1.64 -7.28 15.79
CA MET A 59 2.78 -6.41 16.05
C MET A 59 2.46 -5.43 17.17
N THR A 60 3.38 -5.29 18.11
CA THR A 60 3.29 -4.32 19.20
C THR A 60 4.47 -3.37 19.19
N SER A 61 4.30 -2.19 19.73
CA SER A 61 5.34 -1.19 19.92
C SER A 61 5.51 -0.85 21.40
N ASN A 62 6.75 -0.58 21.79
CA ASN A 62 7.09 0.04 23.08
C ASN A 62 7.98 1.25 22.81
N LYS A 63 7.50 2.42 23.20
CA LYS A 63 8.28 3.66 23.16
C LYS A 63 8.29 4.32 24.53
N GLN A 64 9.47 4.42 25.14
CA GLN A 64 9.66 5.03 26.46
C GLN A 64 8.72 4.44 27.55
N GLY A 65 8.52 3.11 27.53
CA GLY A 65 7.64 2.41 28.46
C GLY A 65 6.15 2.44 28.10
N ARG A 66 5.75 3.18 27.06
CA ARG A 66 4.39 3.16 26.54
C ARG A 66 4.23 2.03 25.53
N GLN A 67 3.37 1.10 25.84
CA GLN A 67 2.99 0.03 24.93
C GLN A 67 1.82 0.45 24.05
N SER A 68 1.86 0.06 22.78
CA SER A 68 0.76 0.22 21.83
C SER A 68 0.68 -0.99 20.89
N VAL A 69 -0.52 -1.26 20.40
CA VAL A 69 -0.74 -2.26 19.36
C VAL A 69 -0.63 -1.57 18.01
N ILE A 70 0.26 -2.04 17.13
CA ILE A 70 0.38 -1.56 15.75
C ILE A 70 -0.59 -2.37 14.87
N VAL A 71 -0.44 -3.69 14.93
CA VAL A 71 -1.30 -4.66 14.26
C VAL A 71 -1.84 -5.60 15.30
N ASP A 72 -3.17 -5.59 15.49
CA ASP A 72 -3.85 -6.43 16.45
C ASP A 72 -3.89 -7.88 15.95
N ARG A 73 -4.22 -8.05 14.67
CA ARG A 73 -4.31 -9.39 14.06
C ARG A 73 -4.15 -9.36 12.54
N ILE A 74 -3.43 -10.37 12.01
CA ILE A 74 -3.41 -10.72 10.59
C ILE A 74 -3.94 -12.15 10.45
N GLY A 75 -4.90 -12.36 9.55
CA GLY A 75 -5.43 -13.68 9.18
C GLY A 75 -4.98 -14.07 7.76
N TYR A 76 -4.68 -15.35 7.58
CA TYR A 76 -4.24 -15.92 6.31
C TYR A 76 -5.14 -17.06 5.89
N ASP A 77 -5.26 -17.29 4.58
CA ASP A 77 -5.86 -18.49 4.04
C ASP A 77 -4.85 -19.65 4.00
N LYS A 78 -5.28 -20.79 3.47
CA LYS A 78 -4.43 -21.99 3.38
C LYS A 78 -3.30 -21.86 2.34
N GLU A 79 -3.42 -20.95 1.38
CA GLU A 79 -2.41 -20.62 0.39
C GLU A 79 -1.40 -19.59 0.91
N GLY A 80 -1.66 -18.97 2.06
CA GLY A 80 -0.80 -17.97 2.68
C GLY A 80 -1.13 -16.53 2.29
N HIS A 81 -2.22 -16.27 1.57
CA HIS A 81 -2.66 -14.91 1.29
C HIS A 81 -3.24 -14.27 2.54
N THR A 82 -2.97 -12.99 2.74
CA THR A 82 -3.61 -12.20 3.79
C THR A 82 -5.09 -12.03 3.46
N VAL A 83 -5.99 -12.53 4.30
CA VAL A 83 -7.45 -12.38 4.15
C VAL A 83 -8.06 -11.39 5.13
N TYR A 84 -7.34 -11.05 6.19
CA TYR A 84 -7.80 -10.15 7.23
C TYR A 84 -6.64 -9.41 7.88
N THR A 85 -6.83 -8.13 8.18
CA THR A 85 -5.89 -7.33 8.97
C THR A 85 -6.67 -6.40 9.88
N LYS A 86 -6.37 -6.42 11.18
CA LYS A 86 -6.89 -5.46 12.15
C LYS A 86 -5.75 -4.65 12.73
N LEU A 87 -5.84 -3.34 12.62
CA LEU A 87 -4.84 -2.41 13.15
C LEU A 87 -5.18 -2.01 14.60
N GLY A 88 -4.20 -1.54 15.34
CA GLY A 88 -4.35 -1.09 16.72
C GLY A 88 -5.28 0.12 16.90
N ASN A 89 -5.54 0.87 15.82
CA ASN A 89 -6.53 1.96 15.81
C ASN A 89 -7.98 1.48 15.57
N GLY A 90 -8.20 0.16 15.52
CA GLY A 90 -9.52 -0.44 15.32
C GLY A 90 -9.98 -0.56 13.88
N THR A 91 -9.19 -0.11 12.87
CA THR A 91 -9.54 -0.32 11.47
C THR A 91 -9.32 -1.78 11.08
N GLU A 92 -10.21 -2.32 10.24
CA GLU A 92 -10.18 -3.70 9.77
C GLU A 92 -10.19 -3.72 8.25
N THR A 93 -9.31 -4.53 7.66
CA THR A 93 -9.28 -4.76 6.21
C THR A 93 -9.50 -6.23 5.93
N THR A 94 -10.43 -6.53 5.03
CA THR A 94 -10.64 -7.89 4.50
C THR A 94 -10.28 -7.95 3.03
N TYR A 95 -9.78 -9.12 2.62
CA TYR A 95 -9.35 -9.37 1.25
C TYR A 95 -10.04 -10.63 0.74
N THR A 96 -10.56 -10.57 -0.47
CA THR A 96 -11.19 -11.71 -1.15
C THR A 96 -10.46 -11.97 -2.46
N TYR A 97 -10.07 -13.20 -2.68
CA TYR A 97 -9.35 -13.64 -3.87
C TYR A 97 -10.23 -14.52 -4.76
N ASP A 98 -10.00 -14.50 -6.08
CA ASP A 98 -10.64 -15.48 -6.96
C ASP A 98 -10.00 -16.87 -6.75
N LYS A 99 -10.85 -17.90 -6.83
CA LYS A 99 -10.44 -19.26 -6.52
C LYS A 99 -9.60 -19.95 -7.60
N GLN A 100 -9.55 -19.39 -8.80
CA GLN A 100 -8.89 -20.03 -9.94
C GLN A 100 -7.49 -19.47 -10.16
N ARG A 101 -7.32 -18.14 -10.02
CA ARG A 101 -6.07 -17.44 -10.28
C ARG A 101 -5.50 -16.74 -9.06
N GLU A 102 -6.19 -16.84 -7.91
CA GLU A 102 -5.75 -16.28 -6.62
C GLU A 102 -5.52 -14.75 -6.68
N ARG A 103 -6.20 -14.07 -7.64
CA ARG A 103 -6.13 -12.62 -7.80
C ARG A 103 -7.05 -11.93 -6.80
N LEU A 104 -6.61 -10.78 -6.28
CA LEU A 104 -7.41 -9.96 -5.38
C LEU A 104 -8.66 -9.45 -6.10
N GLN A 105 -9.85 -9.89 -5.66
CA GLN A 105 -11.13 -9.44 -6.21
C GLN A 105 -11.71 -8.25 -5.45
N VAL A 106 -11.64 -8.30 -4.11
CA VAL A 106 -12.21 -7.26 -3.26
C VAL A 106 -11.27 -6.99 -2.10
N MET A 107 -11.05 -5.71 -1.82
CA MET A 107 -10.44 -5.22 -0.60
C MET A 107 -11.43 -4.28 0.09
N ASN A 108 -11.85 -4.63 1.30
CA ASN A 108 -12.79 -3.84 2.09
C ASN A 108 -12.09 -3.31 3.35
N LEU A 109 -12.15 -2.01 3.57
CA LEU A 109 -11.68 -1.34 4.77
C LEU A 109 -12.86 -0.83 5.58
N THR A 110 -12.91 -1.21 6.84
CA THR A 110 -13.93 -0.83 7.82
C THR A 110 -13.29 -0.01 8.94
N ALA A 111 -13.96 1.05 9.36
CA ALA A 111 -13.62 1.83 10.54
C ALA A 111 -14.90 2.12 11.32
N ASP A 112 -14.88 1.95 12.64
CA ASP A 112 -16.04 2.15 13.54
C ASP A 112 -17.30 1.40 13.05
N GLY A 113 -17.12 0.17 12.55
CA GLY A 113 -18.19 -0.68 12.04
C GLY A 113 -18.80 -0.25 10.70
N GLN A 114 -18.21 0.75 10.03
CA GLN A 114 -18.66 1.23 8.71
C GLN A 114 -17.61 0.95 7.64
N THR A 115 -18.04 0.48 6.47
CA THR A 115 -17.17 0.38 5.30
C THR A 115 -16.80 1.78 4.82
N VAL A 116 -15.52 2.11 4.89
CA VAL A 116 -14.97 3.39 4.43
C VAL A 116 -14.37 3.32 3.03
N MET A 117 -13.98 2.12 2.60
CA MET A 117 -13.48 1.84 1.26
C MET A 117 -13.78 0.39 0.89
N GLU A 118 -14.28 0.17 -0.31
CA GLU A 118 -14.45 -1.17 -0.89
C GLU A 118 -13.99 -1.13 -2.34
N ASN A 119 -12.76 -1.56 -2.57
CA ASN A 119 -12.18 -1.67 -3.90
C ASN A 119 -12.49 -3.03 -4.51
N ARG A 120 -13.06 -3.03 -5.72
CA ARG A 120 -13.31 -4.19 -6.56
C ARG A 120 -12.43 -4.09 -7.79
N TYR A 121 -11.72 -5.16 -8.08
CA TYR A 121 -10.72 -5.24 -9.13
C TYR A 121 -11.24 -6.07 -10.30
N GLN A 122 -10.98 -5.63 -11.51
CA GLN A 122 -11.23 -6.34 -12.76
C GLN A 122 -9.91 -6.57 -13.49
N TYR A 123 -9.78 -7.74 -14.10
CA TYR A 123 -8.54 -8.16 -14.76
C TYR A 123 -8.80 -8.67 -16.16
N ASP A 124 -7.80 -8.55 -17.04
CA ASP A 124 -7.78 -9.25 -18.31
C ASP A 124 -7.29 -10.71 -18.17
N ALA A 125 -7.09 -11.39 -19.30
CA ALA A 125 -6.66 -12.79 -19.33
C ALA A 125 -5.19 -12.97 -18.90
N VAL A 126 -4.38 -11.93 -18.90
CA VAL A 126 -2.94 -11.93 -18.57
C VAL A 126 -2.65 -11.19 -17.26
N ASP A 127 -3.68 -10.98 -16.42
CA ASP A 127 -3.63 -10.42 -15.08
C ASP A 127 -3.35 -8.91 -14.98
N ASN A 128 -3.47 -8.16 -16.08
CA ASN A 128 -3.50 -6.71 -16.02
C ASN A 128 -4.80 -6.24 -15.35
N ILE A 129 -4.73 -5.20 -14.52
CA ILE A 129 -5.90 -4.58 -13.89
C ILE A 129 -6.60 -3.70 -14.91
N LEU A 130 -7.79 -4.10 -15.39
CA LEU A 130 -8.61 -3.31 -16.30
C LEU A 130 -9.44 -2.23 -15.59
N GLY A 131 -9.73 -2.42 -14.32
CA GLY A 131 -10.51 -1.45 -13.58
C GLY A 131 -10.48 -1.66 -12.08
N ILE A 132 -10.68 -0.54 -11.36
CA ILE A 132 -10.86 -0.52 -9.91
C ILE A 132 -12.09 0.34 -9.63
N THR A 133 -13.07 -0.20 -8.91
CA THR A 133 -14.24 0.55 -8.47
C THR A 133 -14.31 0.56 -6.94
N ASN A 134 -14.60 1.72 -6.36
CA ASN A 134 -14.95 1.86 -4.95
C ASN A 134 -16.41 2.27 -4.84
N ALA A 135 -17.24 1.40 -4.28
CA ALA A 135 -18.67 1.65 -4.09
C ALA A 135 -18.99 2.29 -2.72
N ALA A 136 -18.03 2.29 -1.80
CA ALA A 136 -18.22 2.83 -0.45
C ALA A 136 -18.51 4.33 -0.47
N ASN A 137 -19.51 4.75 0.31
CA ASN A 137 -19.87 6.16 0.48
C ASN A 137 -20.20 6.43 1.95
N PRO A 138 -19.23 6.32 2.86
CA PRO A 138 -19.48 6.42 4.30
C PRO A 138 -19.88 7.83 4.70
N ALA A 139 -20.91 7.93 5.53
CA ALA A 139 -21.39 9.20 6.07
C ALA A 139 -20.33 9.90 6.95
N SER A 140 -19.46 9.12 7.59
CA SER A 140 -18.37 9.62 8.44
C SER A 140 -17.32 10.41 7.67
N LEU A 141 -17.04 10.06 6.40
CA LEU A 141 -16.09 10.81 5.56
C LEU A 141 -16.57 12.22 5.25
N THR A 142 -17.89 12.48 5.30
CA THR A 142 -18.43 13.83 5.13
C THR A 142 -18.20 14.71 6.36
N LYS A 143 -18.06 14.13 7.55
CA LYS A 143 -17.77 14.84 8.81
C LYS A 143 -16.28 15.10 9.02
N LEU A 144 -15.41 14.13 8.66
CA LEU A 144 -13.95 14.24 8.79
C LEU A 144 -13.32 15.18 7.74
N ASN A 145 -14.02 15.50 6.67
CA ASN A 145 -13.39 16.10 5.53
C ASN A 145 -14.18 17.26 4.92
N LYS A 146 -13.89 18.46 5.36
CA LYS A 146 -14.00 19.62 4.46
C LYS A 146 -13.25 19.40 3.13
N ALA A 147 -12.33 18.44 3.06
CA ALA A 147 -11.48 18.13 1.92
C ALA A 147 -12.13 17.26 0.84
N LYS A 148 -13.37 16.76 1.01
CA LYS A 148 -14.12 15.97 0.00
C LYS A 148 -13.37 14.72 -0.52
N LEU A 149 -12.41 14.18 0.22
CA LEU A 149 -11.64 13.01 -0.15
C LEU A 149 -12.36 11.70 0.22
N GLY A 150 -12.19 10.67 -0.61
CA GLY A 150 -12.82 9.36 -0.44
C GLY A 150 -14.25 9.28 -0.97
N GLY A 151 -14.88 8.11 -0.80
CA GLY A 151 -16.19 7.79 -1.36
C GLY A 151 -16.10 7.12 -2.73
N LYS A 152 -17.25 7.05 -3.40
CA LYS A 152 -17.36 6.35 -4.70
C LYS A 152 -16.33 6.83 -5.71
N SER A 153 -15.63 5.88 -6.33
CA SER A 153 -14.70 6.14 -7.43
C SER A 153 -14.72 4.99 -8.44
N SER A 154 -14.29 5.30 -9.64
CA SER A 154 -14.16 4.34 -10.73
C SER A 154 -12.92 4.69 -11.54
N HIS A 155 -12.10 3.70 -11.83
CA HIS A 155 -10.88 3.82 -12.64
C HIS A 155 -10.88 2.73 -13.68
N THR A 156 -10.45 3.04 -14.91
CA THR A 156 -10.23 2.08 -15.99
C THR A 156 -8.83 2.23 -16.56
N TYR A 157 -8.29 1.14 -17.06
CA TYR A 157 -6.92 1.04 -17.53
C TYR A 157 -6.87 0.24 -18.83
N GLU A 158 -6.04 0.69 -19.77
CA GLU A 158 -5.78 0.01 -21.03
C GLU A 158 -4.29 -0.21 -21.22
N TYR A 159 -3.95 -1.34 -21.80
CA TYR A 159 -2.57 -1.77 -21.95
C TYR A 159 -2.28 -2.08 -23.43
N ASP A 160 -1.04 -1.93 -23.83
CA ASP A 160 -0.59 -2.38 -25.15
C ASP A 160 -0.22 -3.88 -25.14
N GLU A 161 0.22 -4.39 -26.29
CA GLU A 161 0.60 -5.79 -26.49
C GLU A 161 1.79 -6.25 -25.59
N LEU A 162 2.54 -5.31 -25.02
CA LEU A 162 3.64 -5.57 -24.09
C LEU A 162 3.23 -5.39 -22.62
N ASN A 163 1.91 -5.32 -22.33
CA ASN A 163 1.34 -5.09 -21.00
C ASN A 163 1.78 -3.77 -20.34
N ARG A 164 2.07 -2.73 -21.17
CA ARG A 164 2.40 -1.40 -20.67
C ARG A 164 1.15 -0.54 -20.62
N LEU A 165 0.95 0.20 -19.53
CA LEU A 165 -0.21 1.07 -19.36
C LEU A 165 -0.16 2.24 -20.35
N VAL A 166 -1.07 2.24 -21.34
CA VAL A 166 -1.16 3.29 -22.37
C VAL A 166 -2.27 4.28 -22.13
N HIS A 167 -3.33 3.89 -21.43
CA HIS A 167 -4.44 4.77 -21.09
C HIS A 167 -4.95 4.49 -19.68
N ALA A 168 -5.26 5.54 -18.96
CA ALA A 168 -5.95 5.45 -17.68
C ALA A 168 -6.92 6.61 -17.52
N ASN A 169 -8.13 6.33 -17.09
CA ASN A 169 -9.08 7.35 -16.69
C ASN A 169 -9.75 7.02 -15.36
N GLY A 170 -10.25 8.03 -14.70
CA GLY A 170 -10.91 7.83 -13.43
C GLY A 170 -11.80 8.99 -13.04
N LYS A 171 -12.78 8.67 -12.19
CA LYS A 171 -13.75 9.61 -11.66
C LYS A 171 -14.02 9.33 -10.19
N ALA A 172 -13.98 10.39 -9.38
CA ALA A 172 -14.34 10.34 -7.97
C ALA A 172 -15.13 11.61 -7.62
N LYS A 173 -16.43 11.49 -7.32
CA LYS A 173 -17.34 12.65 -7.10
C LYS A 173 -17.28 13.62 -8.29
N SER A 174 -16.76 14.83 -8.05
CA SER A 174 -16.60 15.88 -9.06
C SER A 174 -15.22 15.91 -9.71
N ALA A 175 -14.28 15.13 -9.20
CA ALA A 175 -12.93 15.04 -9.74
C ALA A 175 -12.81 13.93 -10.80
N SER A 176 -12.09 14.19 -11.87
CA SER A 176 -11.81 13.21 -12.92
C SER A 176 -10.40 13.40 -13.48
N TYR A 177 -9.86 12.36 -14.05
CA TYR A 177 -8.64 12.44 -14.83
C TYR A 177 -8.72 11.55 -16.08
N ASP A 178 -7.99 11.94 -17.08
CA ASP A 178 -7.71 11.16 -18.29
C ASP A 178 -6.22 11.27 -18.60
N MET A 179 -5.54 10.14 -18.79
CA MET A 179 -4.10 10.05 -19.00
C MET A 179 -3.79 9.10 -20.13
N VAL A 180 -2.94 9.55 -21.06
CA VAL A 180 -2.41 8.74 -22.16
C VAL A 180 -0.89 8.72 -22.06
N MET A 181 -0.29 7.54 -22.24
CA MET A 181 1.16 7.34 -22.28
C MET A 181 1.58 6.70 -23.61
N SER A 182 2.77 7.04 -24.06
CA SER A 182 3.43 6.36 -25.18
C SER A 182 4.83 5.88 -24.79
N PHE A 183 5.26 4.80 -25.41
CA PHE A 183 6.53 4.13 -25.11
C PHE A 183 7.33 3.90 -26.39
N GLY A 184 8.64 3.89 -26.27
CA GLY A 184 9.57 3.49 -27.31
C GLY A 184 9.77 1.97 -27.37
N ARG A 185 10.67 1.56 -28.26
CA ARG A 185 10.96 0.13 -28.52
C ARG A 185 11.61 -0.59 -27.33
N MET A 186 12.34 0.14 -26.50
CA MET A 186 13.00 -0.40 -25.28
C MET A 186 12.12 -0.27 -24.04
N SER A 187 10.82 -0.01 -24.23
CA SER A 187 9.82 0.24 -23.17
C SER A 187 10.09 1.50 -22.34
N GLU A 188 10.93 2.40 -22.82
CA GLU A 188 11.12 3.71 -22.23
C GLU A 188 9.86 4.57 -22.44
N PRO A 189 9.34 5.28 -21.42
CA PRO A 189 8.23 6.21 -21.61
C PRO A 189 8.68 7.39 -22.46
N LEU A 190 7.93 7.70 -23.53
CA LEU A 190 8.21 8.83 -24.43
C LEU A 190 7.38 10.05 -24.05
N THR A 191 6.09 9.85 -23.87
CA THR A 191 5.17 10.94 -23.51
C THR A 191 4.18 10.52 -22.45
N LYS A 192 3.76 11.49 -21.64
CA LYS A 192 2.59 11.40 -20.76
C LYS A 192 1.75 12.64 -20.98
N VAL A 193 0.49 12.48 -21.34
CA VAL A 193 -0.50 13.56 -21.45
C VAL A 193 -1.59 13.32 -20.43
N GLN A 194 -1.88 14.32 -19.59
CA GLN A 194 -2.89 14.21 -18.53
C GLN A 194 -3.81 15.41 -18.52
N LYS A 195 -5.11 15.14 -18.48
CA LYS A 195 -6.18 16.12 -18.21
C LYS A 195 -6.77 15.84 -16.84
N VAL A 196 -7.14 16.87 -16.12
CA VAL A 196 -7.77 16.78 -14.79
C VAL A 196 -9.03 17.65 -14.80
N ASP A 197 -10.13 17.13 -14.24
CA ASP A 197 -11.40 17.81 -14.04
C ASP A 197 -11.99 18.45 -15.31
N SER A 198 -11.96 17.70 -16.41
CA SER A 198 -12.48 18.14 -17.71
C SER A 198 -11.87 19.47 -18.19
N THR A 199 -10.68 19.81 -17.71
CA THR A 199 -9.97 21.02 -18.17
C THR A 199 -9.67 20.91 -19.66
N THR A 200 -9.77 22.03 -20.39
CA THR A 200 -9.41 22.09 -21.81
C THR A 200 -7.92 21.96 -22.02
N THR A 201 -7.13 22.24 -20.99
CA THR A 201 -5.65 22.22 -21.05
C THR A 201 -5.12 20.92 -20.48
N ALA A 202 -4.49 20.12 -21.33
CA ALA A 202 -3.75 18.93 -20.93
C ALA A 202 -2.33 19.35 -20.46
N LYS A 203 -1.82 18.67 -19.43
CA LYS A 203 -0.38 18.73 -19.08
C LYS A 203 0.33 17.64 -19.88
N SER A 204 1.33 18.04 -20.64
CA SER A 204 2.16 17.13 -21.43
C SER A 204 3.57 17.07 -20.85
N TYR A 205 4.09 15.86 -20.73
CA TYR A 205 5.46 15.58 -20.32
C TYR A 205 6.13 14.80 -21.43
N ASN A 206 7.27 15.27 -21.90
CA ASN A 206 8.14 14.57 -22.84
C ASN A 206 9.38 14.11 -22.09
N PHE A 207 9.72 12.85 -22.21
CA PHE A 207 10.91 12.26 -21.59
C PHE A 207 12.02 12.20 -22.66
N ALA A 208 13.20 12.69 -22.30
CA ALA A 208 14.42 12.63 -23.12
C ALA A 208 15.41 11.67 -22.45
N TYR A 209 16.03 10.78 -23.24
CA TYR A 209 17.00 9.78 -22.81
C TYR A 209 18.32 9.96 -23.56
#